data_82bb02a2fe7cf00b118afd23f29870e9
#
_entry.id   82bb02a2fe7cf00b118afd23f29870e9
#
_cell.length_a   1.000
_cell.length_b   1.000
_cell.length_c   1.000
_cell.angle_alpha   90.00
_cell.angle_beta   90.00
_cell.angle_gamma   90.00
#
_symmetry.space_group_name_H-M   'P 1'
#
loop_
_entity.id
_entity.type
_entity.pdbx_description
1 polymer ?
#
loop_
_entity_poly.entity_id
_entity_poly.type
_entity_poly.pdbx_seq_one_letter_code
_entity_poly.pdbx_strand_id
1 'polypeptide(L)'
;MYEFLICLSLLCLAIGCRSFEFSIIRKFGALCIIATTFMGGYFISGNSLLIGSIAGSVWFFIPCIDILLRIRKLRLPLEKKMKNRFPPNREIFPQLREFTNNVEVEGFEHVRDSGWEWGGVDQFIRFFYDKKARLQATINFNSQSHVAVAYMSVCTRTTDGKTLMTWNYPFSYSMKLAPECTVNSVSNIESFSELIKIHNKFLASKGILENDLEDSDPESLDKITEKEMRDQVDHNL
;
A
#
# COMPACT_ATOMS: atom_id res chain seq x y z
N MET A 1 49.83 16.01 -12.08
CA MET A 1 49.45 15.53 -13.42
C MET A 1 48.99 14.07 -13.41
N TYR A 2 49.72 13.14 -12.74
CA TYR A 2 49.29 11.73 -12.62
C TYR A 2 47.95 11.57 -11.93
N GLU A 3 47.65 12.34 -10.89
CA GLU A 3 46.41 12.30 -10.10
C GLU A 3 45.17 12.57 -10.96
N PHE A 4 45.28 13.59 -11.82
CA PHE A 4 44.19 13.92 -12.77
C PHE A 4 43.96 12.79 -13.78
N LEU A 5 45.03 12.17 -14.30
CA LEU A 5 44.91 11.05 -15.25
C LEU A 5 44.28 9.83 -14.60
N ILE A 6 44.55 9.54 -13.32
CA ILE A 6 43.90 8.45 -12.60
C ILE A 6 42.41 8.69 -12.44
N CYS A 7 42.01 9.88 -12.00
CA CYS A 7 40.59 10.24 -11.87
C CYS A 7 39.89 10.19 -13.22
N LEU A 8 40.49 10.69 -14.29
CA LEU A 8 39.93 10.69 -15.62
C LEU A 8 39.74 9.26 -16.16
N SER A 9 40.76 8.39 -15.98
CA SER A 9 40.68 6.99 -16.42
C SER A 9 39.58 6.21 -15.69
N LEU A 10 39.43 6.39 -14.38
CA LEU A 10 38.38 5.80 -13.59
C LEU A 10 36.99 6.32 -14.04
N LEU A 11 36.84 7.60 -14.34
CA LEU A 11 35.62 8.18 -14.84
C LEU A 11 35.22 7.63 -16.22
N CYS A 12 36.20 7.54 -17.14
CA CYS A 12 35.99 6.94 -18.46
C CYS A 12 35.53 5.46 -18.33
N LEU A 13 36.19 4.71 -17.43
CA LEU A 13 35.82 3.32 -17.15
C LEU A 13 34.40 3.23 -16.59
N ALA A 14 34.04 4.11 -15.65
CA ALA A 14 32.71 4.16 -15.08
C ALA A 14 31.62 4.41 -16.12
N ILE A 15 31.83 5.38 -17.01
CA ILE A 15 30.90 5.72 -18.11
C ILE A 15 30.80 4.54 -19.07
N GLY A 16 31.94 3.96 -19.48
CA GLY A 16 31.95 2.79 -20.36
C GLY A 16 31.17 1.61 -19.77
N CYS A 17 31.41 1.26 -18.52
CA CYS A 17 30.70 0.16 -17.84
C CYS A 17 29.19 0.40 -17.71
N ARG A 18 28.74 1.64 -17.58
CA ARG A 18 27.30 1.97 -17.49
C ARG A 18 26.57 1.89 -18.84
N SER A 19 27.29 1.95 -19.94
CA SER A 19 26.70 1.80 -21.28
C SER A 19 26.34 0.37 -21.65
N PHE A 20 26.77 -0.62 -20.87
CA PHE A 20 26.42 -2.04 -21.10
C PHE A 20 25.09 -2.41 -20.44
N GLU A 21 24.34 -3.32 -21.07
CA GLU A 21 23.07 -3.84 -20.56
C GLU A 21 23.21 -4.81 -19.37
N PHE A 22 24.37 -5.45 -19.23
CA PHE A 22 24.63 -6.43 -18.18
C PHE A 22 24.66 -5.80 -16.78
N SER A 23 23.79 -6.31 -15.88
CA SER A 23 23.63 -5.79 -14.50
C SER A 23 24.95 -5.78 -13.71
N ILE A 24 25.81 -6.79 -13.88
CA ILE A 24 27.10 -6.90 -13.18
C ILE A 24 28.05 -5.78 -13.62
N ILE A 25 28.13 -5.51 -14.91
CA ILE A 25 29.00 -4.47 -15.48
C ILE A 25 28.53 -3.08 -15.01
N ARG A 26 27.21 -2.85 -14.97
CA ARG A 26 26.68 -1.59 -14.44
C ARG A 26 26.97 -1.37 -12.95
N LYS A 27 26.95 -2.45 -12.13
CA LYS A 27 27.33 -2.39 -10.72
C LYS A 27 28.81 -2.06 -10.56
N PHE A 28 29.66 -2.65 -11.41
CA PHE A 28 31.09 -2.31 -11.43
C PHE A 28 31.30 -0.84 -11.82
N GLY A 29 30.60 -0.32 -12.81
CA GLY A 29 30.62 1.10 -13.16
C GLY A 29 30.24 2.02 -11.99
N ALA A 30 29.29 1.62 -11.14
CA ALA A 30 28.93 2.37 -9.93
C ALA A 30 30.09 2.40 -8.91
N LEU A 31 30.79 1.28 -8.71
CA LEU A 31 31.97 1.24 -7.86
C LEU A 31 33.11 2.14 -8.38
N CYS A 32 33.30 2.21 -9.70
CA CYS A 32 34.28 3.11 -10.32
C CYS A 32 33.92 4.58 -10.06
N ILE A 33 32.65 4.98 -10.01
CA ILE A 33 32.24 6.35 -9.64
C ILE A 33 32.63 6.65 -8.18
N ILE A 34 32.35 5.72 -7.26
CA ILE A 34 32.76 5.88 -5.84
C ILE A 34 34.28 6.00 -5.71
N ALA A 35 35.04 5.16 -6.43
CA ALA A 35 36.48 5.23 -6.45
C ALA A 35 37.01 6.55 -7.03
N THR A 36 36.35 7.08 -8.07
CA THR A 36 36.72 8.38 -8.66
C THR A 36 36.52 9.51 -7.65
N THR A 37 35.41 9.54 -6.94
CA THR A 37 35.12 10.58 -5.94
C THR A 37 36.03 10.46 -4.72
N PHE A 38 36.32 9.24 -4.29
CA PHE A 38 37.29 8.98 -3.23
C PHE A 38 38.71 9.53 -3.61
N MET A 39 39.19 9.14 -4.80
CA MET A 39 40.50 9.59 -5.29
C MET A 39 40.54 11.10 -5.50
N GLY A 40 39.47 11.70 -6.03
CA GLY A 40 39.36 13.16 -6.15
C GLY A 40 39.49 13.86 -4.80
N GLY A 41 38.76 13.42 -3.79
CA GLY A 41 38.81 13.95 -2.44
C GLY A 41 40.22 13.74 -1.79
N TYR A 42 40.79 12.57 -2.00
CA TYR A 42 42.15 12.23 -1.51
C TYR A 42 43.22 13.15 -2.09
N PHE A 43 43.25 13.35 -3.39
CA PHE A 43 44.27 14.19 -4.05
C PHE A 43 44.07 15.67 -3.77
N ILE A 44 42.85 16.19 -3.79
CA ILE A 44 42.56 17.60 -3.51
C ILE A 44 42.94 17.98 -2.08
N SER A 45 42.83 17.04 -1.14
CA SER A 45 43.17 17.29 0.28
C SER A 45 44.64 17.11 0.66
N GLY A 46 45.53 16.93 -0.31
CA GLY A 46 46.93 16.65 -0.04
C GLY A 46 47.17 15.24 0.53
N ASN A 47 46.52 14.24 -0.04
CA ASN A 47 46.64 12.82 0.31
C ASN A 47 46.03 12.43 1.66
N SER A 48 44.97 13.11 2.09
CA SER A 48 44.25 12.74 3.30
C SER A 48 43.24 11.62 3.02
N LEU A 49 43.46 10.43 3.58
CA LEU A 49 42.54 9.29 3.50
C LEU A 49 41.19 9.59 4.12
N LEU A 50 41.17 10.42 5.17
CA LEU A 50 39.89 10.78 5.83
C LEU A 50 38.99 11.57 4.90
N ILE A 51 39.52 12.57 4.19
CA ILE A 51 38.73 13.40 3.25
C ILE A 51 38.32 12.58 2.03
N GLY A 52 39.20 11.71 1.51
CA GLY A 52 38.85 10.77 0.46
C GLY A 52 37.66 9.86 0.86
N SER A 53 37.71 9.31 2.08
CA SER A 53 36.64 8.44 2.60
C SER A 53 35.33 9.19 2.76
N ILE A 54 35.35 10.42 3.26
CA ILE A 54 34.16 11.26 3.35
C ILE A 54 33.59 11.53 1.96
N ALA A 55 34.43 11.90 0.99
CA ALA A 55 33.98 12.15 -0.39
C ALA A 55 33.35 10.91 -1.04
N GLY A 56 33.94 9.73 -0.89
CA GLY A 56 33.37 8.48 -1.37
C GLY A 56 32.05 8.10 -0.68
N SER A 57 31.95 8.41 0.62
CA SER A 57 30.74 8.08 1.41
C SER A 57 29.50 8.89 1.00
N VAL A 58 29.65 10.04 0.37
CA VAL A 58 28.52 10.89 -0.08
C VAL A 58 27.53 10.10 -0.95
N TRP A 59 28.02 9.15 -1.74
CA TRP A 59 27.18 8.31 -2.61
C TRP A 59 26.19 7.42 -1.86
N PHE A 60 26.51 7.05 -0.62
CA PHE A 60 25.57 6.28 0.22
C PHE A 60 24.46 7.14 0.80
N PHE A 61 24.69 8.45 0.96
CA PHE A 61 23.69 9.37 1.48
C PHE A 61 22.73 9.87 0.42
N ILE A 62 23.10 9.88 -0.88
CA ILE A 62 22.23 10.35 -1.97
C ILE A 62 20.88 9.60 -2.00
N PRO A 63 20.81 8.24 -1.97
CA PRO A 63 19.55 7.53 -1.92
C PRO A 63 18.72 7.87 -0.66
N CYS A 64 19.39 8.01 0.49
CA CYS A 64 18.71 8.38 1.73
C CYS A 64 18.10 9.79 1.64
N ILE A 65 18.80 10.75 1.07
CA ILE A 65 18.31 12.11 0.84
C ILE A 65 17.13 12.09 -0.14
N ASP A 66 17.21 11.34 -1.23
CA ASP A 66 16.11 11.21 -2.19
C ASP A 66 14.86 10.63 -1.52
N ILE A 67 15.02 9.57 -0.72
CA ILE A 67 13.93 8.97 0.06
C ILE A 67 13.34 9.99 1.04
N LEU A 68 14.16 10.70 1.80
CA LEU A 68 13.71 11.73 2.75
C LEU A 68 12.97 12.86 2.06
N LEU A 69 13.45 13.31 0.89
CA LEU A 69 12.80 14.36 0.11
C LEU A 69 11.45 13.87 -0.46
N ARG A 70 11.36 12.59 -0.86
CA ARG A 70 10.10 11.99 -1.32
C ARG A 70 9.11 11.86 -0.17
N ILE A 71 9.56 11.39 1.01
CA ILE A 71 8.71 11.29 2.21
C ILE A 71 8.18 12.66 2.62
N ARG A 72 9.02 13.70 2.63
CA ARG A 72 8.58 15.09 2.94
C ARG A 72 7.56 15.65 1.95
N LYS A 73 7.57 15.17 0.70
CA LYS A 73 6.58 15.55 -0.32
C LYS A 73 5.31 14.71 -0.25
N LEU A 74 5.33 13.58 0.44
CA LEU A 74 4.16 12.75 0.68
C LEU A 74 3.20 13.52 1.62
N ARG A 75 2.22 14.18 1.02
CA ARG A 75 1.10 14.75 1.77
C ARG A 75 0.02 13.69 1.82
N LEU A 76 -0.14 13.03 2.97
CA LEU A 76 -1.29 12.16 3.19
C LEU A 76 -2.55 13.04 3.26
N PRO A 77 -3.64 12.72 2.55
CA PRO A 77 -4.88 13.45 2.70
C PRO A 77 -5.40 13.17 4.10
N LEU A 78 -5.58 14.22 4.90
CA LEU A 78 -6.20 14.15 6.23
C LEU A 78 -7.68 13.75 6.11
N GLU A 79 -8.33 14.14 5.02
CA GLU A 79 -9.70 13.78 4.72
C GLU A 79 -9.78 13.03 3.40
N LYS A 80 -10.23 11.78 3.47
CA LYS A 80 -10.55 10.96 2.30
C LYS A 80 -12.06 10.99 2.11
N LYS A 81 -12.56 11.87 1.24
CA LYS A 81 -13.99 11.89 0.89
C LYS A 81 -14.27 10.87 -0.18
N MET A 82 -15.14 9.92 0.14
CA MET A 82 -15.64 8.97 -0.84
C MET A 82 -16.59 9.67 -1.80
N LYS A 83 -16.47 9.33 -3.08
CA LYS A 83 -17.33 9.81 -4.16
C LYS A 83 -17.92 8.61 -4.89
N ASN A 84 -19.12 8.75 -5.42
CA ASN A 84 -19.67 7.75 -6.31
C ASN A 84 -18.70 7.55 -7.49
N ARG A 85 -18.41 6.30 -7.80
CA ARG A 85 -17.53 5.92 -8.90
C ARG A 85 -18.17 4.90 -9.81
N PHE A 86 -17.84 5.01 -11.08
CA PHE A 86 -18.18 3.96 -12.03
C PHE A 86 -17.21 2.79 -11.88
N PRO A 87 -17.69 1.56 -12.14
CA PRO A 87 -16.81 0.39 -12.15
C PRO A 87 -15.62 0.58 -13.10
N PRO A 88 -14.43 0.12 -12.72
CA PRO A 88 -13.26 0.11 -13.59
C PRO A 88 -13.54 -0.64 -14.90
N ASN A 89 -12.85 -0.24 -15.99
CA ASN A 89 -12.97 -0.93 -17.26
C ASN A 89 -12.60 -2.43 -17.08
N ARG A 90 -13.27 -3.31 -17.85
CA ARG A 90 -13.00 -4.75 -17.84
C ARG A 90 -11.55 -5.12 -18.15
N GLU A 91 -10.84 -4.30 -18.91
CA GLU A 91 -9.41 -4.49 -19.18
C GLU A 91 -8.55 -4.28 -17.94
N ILE A 92 -8.99 -3.40 -17.02
CA ILE A 92 -8.26 -3.05 -15.80
C ILE A 92 -8.62 -4.01 -14.65
N PHE A 93 -9.91 -4.38 -14.54
CA PHE A 93 -10.41 -5.29 -13.52
C PHE A 93 -11.36 -6.35 -14.12
N PRO A 94 -10.83 -7.35 -14.84
CA PRO A 94 -11.65 -8.37 -15.51
C PRO A 94 -12.46 -9.24 -14.55
N GLN A 95 -11.95 -9.47 -13.33
CA GLN A 95 -12.58 -10.34 -12.33
C GLN A 95 -13.73 -9.67 -11.55
N LEU A 96 -13.99 -8.37 -11.72
CA LEU A 96 -15.02 -7.66 -10.94
C LEU A 96 -16.39 -8.34 -11.03
N ARG A 97 -16.76 -8.81 -12.21
CA ARG A 97 -18.04 -9.51 -12.41
C ARG A 97 -18.11 -10.83 -11.65
N GLU A 98 -17.05 -11.58 -11.67
CA GLU A 98 -16.94 -12.86 -10.96
C GLU A 98 -17.02 -12.64 -9.45
N PHE A 99 -16.26 -11.69 -8.91
CA PHE A 99 -16.32 -11.33 -7.49
C PHE A 99 -17.71 -10.85 -7.09
N THR A 100 -18.36 -10.03 -7.93
CA THR A 100 -19.75 -9.58 -7.68
C THR A 100 -20.70 -10.77 -7.59
N ASN A 101 -20.67 -11.67 -8.56
CA ASN A 101 -21.53 -12.85 -8.55
C ASN A 101 -21.29 -13.74 -7.31
N ASN A 102 -20.03 -13.92 -6.91
CA ASN A 102 -19.67 -14.72 -5.74
C ASN A 102 -20.23 -14.12 -4.43
N VAL A 103 -20.28 -12.80 -4.34
CA VAL A 103 -20.87 -12.09 -3.20
C VAL A 103 -22.40 -12.17 -3.22
N GLU A 104 -23.02 -11.98 -4.38
CA GLU A 104 -24.49 -12.01 -4.53
C GLU A 104 -25.09 -13.41 -4.29
N VAL A 105 -24.38 -14.48 -4.68
CA VAL A 105 -24.81 -15.87 -4.43
C VAL A 105 -24.89 -16.18 -2.94
N GLU A 106 -24.08 -15.55 -2.10
CA GLU A 106 -24.12 -15.68 -0.63
C GLU A 106 -25.22 -14.83 0.02
N GLY A 107 -26.06 -14.16 -0.76
CA GLY A 107 -27.23 -13.42 -0.26
C GLY A 107 -27.01 -11.94 0.01
N PHE A 108 -25.87 -11.40 -0.38
CA PHE A 108 -25.59 -9.96 -0.26
C PHE A 108 -26.19 -9.19 -1.43
N GLU A 109 -26.80 -8.07 -1.14
CA GLU A 109 -27.32 -7.14 -2.15
C GLU A 109 -26.33 -6.03 -2.43
N HIS A 110 -26.11 -5.71 -3.72
CA HIS A 110 -25.29 -4.57 -4.11
C HIS A 110 -25.97 -3.26 -3.68
N VAL A 111 -25.21 -2.41 -3.01
CA VAL A 111 -25.73 -1.13 -2.52
C VAL A 111 -25.19 0.04 -3.35
N ARG A 112 -23.88 0.13 -3.47
CA ARG A 112 -23.23 1.31 -4.04
C ARG A 112 -21.82 1.03 -4.51
N ASP A 113 -21.40 1.80 -5.51
CA ASP A 113 -20.02 1.90 -5.95
C ASP A 113 -19.44 3.26 -5.53
N SER A 114 -18.36 3.26 -4.78
CA SER A 114 -17.68 4.45 -4.28
C SER A 114 -16.17 4.32 -4.40
N GLY A 115 -15.45 5.38 -4.11
CA GLY A 115 -14.01 5.36 -4.10
C GLY A 115 -13.40 6.75 -3.98
N TRP A 116 -12.08 6.78 -4.04
CA TRP A 116 -11.32 8.03 -3.98
C TRP A 116 -10.06 7.94 -4.84
N GLU A 117 -9.51 9.08 -5.18
CA GLU A 117 -8.26 9.19 -5.91
C GLU A 117 -7.32 10.13 -5.17
N TRP A 118 -6.08 9.69 -4.99
CA TRP A 118 -5.06 10.51 -4.36
C TRP A 118 -3.64 10.03 -4.70
N GLY A 119 -2.75 10.99 -5.03
CA GLY A 119 -1.33 10.69 -5.25
C GLY A 119 -1.05 9.65 -6.33
N GLY A 120 -1.93 9.55 -7.34
CA GLY A 120 -1.83 8.54 -8.39
C GLY A 120 -2.33 7.15 -7.98
N VAL A 121 -2.93 7.02 -6.77
CA VAL A 121 -3.68 5.84 -6.36
C VAL A 121 -5.14 6.06 -6.68
N ASP A 122 -5.71 5.16 -7.46
CA ASP A 122 -7.14 5.09 -7.76
C ASP A 122 -7.74 3.93 -7.00
N GLN A 123 -8.69 4.24 -6.11
CA GLN A 123 -9.40 3.24 -5.33
C GLN A 123 -10.87 3.17 -5.75
N PHE A 124 -11.31 1.97 -6.03
CA PHE A 124 -12.70 1.61 -6.25
C PHE A 124 -13.17 0.66 -5.17
N ILE A 125 -14.37 0.89 -4.61
CA ILE A 125 -14.98 0.04 -3.58
C ILE A 125 -16.43 -0.19 -3.97
N ARG A 126 -16.80 -1.46 -4.11
CA ARG A 126 -18.18 -1.90 -4.28
C ARG A 126 -18.72 -2.40 -2.97
N PHE A 127 -19.79 -1.78 -2.48
CA PHE A 127 -20.43 -2.09 -1.22
C PHE A 127 -21.61 -3.03 -1.43
N PHE A 128 -21.72 -4.01 -0.53
CA PHE A 128 -22.83 -4.94 -0.43
C PHE A 128 -23.27 -5.02 1.02
N TYR A 129 -24.54 -5.39 1.21
CA TYR A 129 -25.12 -5.59 2.53
C TYR A 129 -26.05 -6.80 2.55
N ASP A 130 -25.91 -7.65 3.56
CA ASP A 130 -26.89 -8.68 3.92
C ASP A 130 -27.67 -8.20 5.12
N LYS A 131 -28.94 -7.82 4.89
CA LYS A 131 -29.83 -7.31 5.93
C LYS A 131 -30.20 -8.37 6.98
N LYS A 132 -30.25 -9.66 6.60
CA LYS A 132 -30.60 -10.75 7.52
C LYS A 132 -29.46 -11.05 8.47
N ALA A 133 -28.25 -11.16 7.94
CA ALA A 133 -27.06 -11.43 8.74
C ALA A 133 -26.46 -10.15 9.35
N ARG A 134 -26.92 -8.95 8.97
CA ARG A 134 -26.35 -7.62 9.36
C ARG A 134 -24.87 -7.52 9.05
N LEU A 135 -24.47 -8.05 7.89
CA LEU A 135 -23.11 -8.08 7.42
C LEU A 135 -22.92 -7.12 6.24
N GLN A 136 -21.82 -6.37 6.28
CA GLN A 136 -21.34 -5.61 5.12
C GLN A 136 -20.27 -6.41 4.42
N ALA A 137 -20.30 -6.46 3.10
CA ALA A 137 -19.19 -6.95 2.28
C ALA A 137 -18.67 -5.85 1.37
N THR A 138 -17.38 -5.90 1.03
CA THR A 138 -16.82 -5.00 0.03
C THR A 138 -15.89 -5.74 -0.93
N ILE A 139 -15.92 -5.32 -2.19
CA ILE A 139 -14.89 -5.63 -3.18
C ILE A 139 -14.07 -4.37 -3.36
N ASN A 140 -12.80 -4.45 -3.03
CA ASN A 140 -11.86 -3.35 -3.11
C ASN A 140 -10.91 -3.56 -4.28
N PHE A 141 -10.67 -2.50 -5.03
CA PHE A 141 -9.69 -2.48 -6.11
C PHE A 141 -8.84 -1.21 -5.99
N ASN A 142 -7.55 -1.40 -5.84
CA ASN A 142 -6.56 -0.32 -5.76
C ASN A 142 -5.64 -0.42 -6.97
N SER A 143 -5.51 0.66 -7.71
CA SER A 143 -4.60 0.76 -8.85
C SER A 143 -3.63 1.92 -8.66
N GLN A 144 -2.35 1.65 -8.83
CA GLN A 144 -1.30 2.66 -8.79
C GLN A 144 -0.24 2.35 -9.85
N SER A 145 -0.10 3.21 -10.84
CA SER A 145 0.86 3.05 -11.95
C SER A 145 0.73 1.68 -12.64
N HIS A 146 1.61 0.73 -12.32
CA HIS A 146 1.66 -0.60 -12.91
C HIS A 146 1.24 -1.72 -11.94
N VAL A 147 0.81 -1.36 -10.74
CA VAL A 147 0.37 -2.32 -9.71
C VAL A 147 -1.12 -2.14 -9.48
N ALA A 148 -1.84 -3.25 -9.60
CA ALA A 148 -3.26 -3.32 -9.26
C ALA A 148 -3.48 -4.45 -8.26
N VAL A 149 -4.29 -4.19 -7.24
CA VAL A 149 -4.60 -5.15 -6.17
C VAL A 149 -6.10 -5.15 -5.96
N ALA A 150 -6.69 -6.34 -6.04
CA ALA A 150 -8.09 -6.57 -5.68
C ALA A 150 -8.17 -7.45 -4.44
N TYR A 151 -9.10 -7.15 -3.56
CA TYR A 151 -9.37 -7.95 -2.38
C TYR A 151 -10.81 -7.78 -1.91
N MET A 152 -11.28 -8.73 -1.12
CA MET A 152 -12.61 -8.72 -0.54
C MET A 152 -12.52 -8.55 0.97
N SER A 153 -13.54 -7.95 1.55
CA SER A 153 -13.69 -7.90 3.01
C SER A 153 -15.14 -8.15 3.43
N VAL A 154 -15.27 -8.71 4.63
CA VAL A 154 -16.53 -8.82 5.37
C VAL A 154 -16.37 -8.05 6.66
N CYS A 155 -17.35 -7.23 6.99
CA CYS A 155 -17.33 -6.34 8.12
C CYS A 155 -18.65 -6.45 8.91
N THR A 156 -18.51 -6.47 10.23
CA THR A 156 -19.60 -6.44 11.18
C THR A 156 -19.40 -5.29 12.15
N ARG A 157 -20.47 -4.57 12.44
CA ARG A 157 -20.48 -3.55 13.50
C ARG A 157 -21.33 -4.03 14.65
N THR A 158 -20.91 -3.67 15.85
CA THR A 158 -21.63 -4.03 17.07
C THR A 158 -22.26 -2.80 17.72
N THR A 159 -23.32 -3.01 18.46
CA THR A 159 -24.07 -1.94 19.16
C THR A 159 -23.22 -1.19 20.20
N ASP A 160 -22.10 -1.77 20.65
CA ASP A 160 -21.11 -1.11 21.52
C ASP A 160 -20.03 -0.32 20.75
N GLY A 161 -20.21 -0.14 19.42
CA GLY A 161 -19.38 0.70 18.57
C GLY A 161 -18.11 0.03 18.06
N LYS A 162 -17.96 -1.29 18.19
CA LYS A 162 -16.79 -2.01 17.64
C LYS A 162 -17.03 -2.40 16.19
N THR A 163 -15.98 -2.36 15.40
CA THR A 163 -15.93 -2.81 14.01
C THR A 163 -15.02 -4.03 13.91
N LEU A 164 -15.59 -5.16 13.50
CA LEU A 164 -14.84 -6.41 13.26
C LEU A 164 -14.80 -6.67 11.76
N MET A 165 -13.60 -6.81 11.21
CA MET A 165 -13.39 -6.99 9.78
C MET A 165 -12.56 -8.23 9.51
N THR A 166 -12.91 -8.98 8.48
CA THR A 166 -12.09 -10.04 7.90
C THR A 166 -11.83 -9.73 6.45
N TRP A 167 -10.59 -9.76 6.02
CA TRP A 167 -10.21 -9.48 4.63
C TRP A 167 -9.14 -10.44 4.11
N ASN A 168 -9.08 -10.59 2.80
CA ASN A 168 -8.02 -11.33 2.11
C ASN A 168 -6.97 -10.40 1.48
N TYR A 169 -6.73 -9.22 2.08
CA TYR A 169 -5.72 -8.28 1.61
C TYR A 169 -4.33 -8.92 1.63
N PRO A 170 -3.59 -8.92 0.49
CA PRO A 170 -2.36 -9.70 0.34
C PRO A 170 -1.14 -9.12 1.05
N PHE A 171 -1.20 -7.88 1.50
CA PHE A 171 -0.06 -7.22 2.15
C PHE A 171 -0.25 -7.09 3.65
N SER A 172 0.86 -7.00 4.37
CA SER A 172 0.83 -6.73 5.80
C SER A 172 0.29 -5.32 6.08
N TYR A 173 -0.64 -5.23 7.01
CA TYR A 173 -1.13 -3.95 7.48
C TYR A 173 -0.14 -3.36 8.48
N SER A 174 0.41 -2.18 8.19
CA SER A 174 1.48 -1.56 8.97
C SER A 174 1.01 -0.45 9.92
N MET A 175 -0.25 0.00 9.79
CA MET A 175 -0.79 1.05 10.67
C MET A 175 -1.32 0.43 11.96
N LYS A 176 -1.22 1.18 13.07
CA LYS A 176 -1.88 0.83 14.33
C LYS A 176 -3.39 0.94 14.13
N LEU A 177 -4.13 -0.11 14.46
CA LEU A 177 -5.59 -0.09 14.39
C LEU A 177 -6.17 0.80 15.50
N ALA A 178 -7.23 1.52 15.19
CA ALA A 178 -8.02 2.21 16.22
C ALA A 178 -8.58 1.18 17.22
N PRO A 179 -8.74 1.55 18.50
CA PRO A 179 -9.15 0.61 19.56
C PRO A 179 -10.47 -0.12 19.26
N GLU A 180 -11.38 0.55 18.58
CA GLU A 180 -12.69 0.02 18.20
C GLU A 180 -12.63 -0.92 17.00
N CYS A 181 -11.51 -0.93 16.25
CA CYS A 181 -11.36 -1.71 15.05
C CYS A 181 -10.52 -2.97 15.30
N THR A 182 -11.05 -4.12 14.96
CA THR A 182 -10.31 -5.38 15.01
C THR A 182 -10.34 -6.06 13.64
N VAL A 183 -9.16 -6.38 13.12
CA VAL A 183 -9.00 -6.96 11.79
C VAL A 183 -8.44 -8.37 11.90
N ASN A 184 -9.12 -9.31 11.22
CA ASN A 184 -8.66 -10.66 10.97
C ASN A 184 -8.14 -10.72 9.51
N SER A 185 -6.83 -10.71 9.33
CA SER A 185 -6.21 -10.79 8.01
C SER A 185 -5.97 -12.25 7.64
N VAL A 186 -6.52 -12.67 6.50
CA VAL A 186 -6.39 -14.03 5.96
C VAL A 186 -5.84 -13.93 4.55
N SER A 187 -4.56 -14.27 4.39
CA SER A 187 -3.93 -14.39 3.08
C SER A 187 -4.30 -15.75 2.44
N ASN A 188 -4.35 -15.80 1.12
CA ASN A 188 -4.57 -17.02 0.32
C ASN A 188 -6.01 -17.55 0.27
N ILE A 189 -7.01 -16.72 0.51
CA ILE A 189 -8.42 -17.08 0.32
C ILE A 189 -8.94 -16.37 -0.92
N GLU A 190 -9.39 -17.18 -1.89
CA GLU A 190 -9.99 -16.70 -3.14
C GLU A 190 -11.52 -16.77 -3.11
N SER A 191 -12.08 -17.65 -2.28
CA SER A 191 -13.52 -17.86 -2.18
C SER A 191 -14.15 -16.91 -1.16
N PHE A 192 -15.18 -16.18 -1.59
CA PHE A 192 -15.95 -15.31 -0.70
C PHE A 192 -16.75 -16.12 0.35
N SER A 193 -17.27 -17.30 -0.01
CA SER A 193 -17.94 -18.22 0.93
C SER A 193 -17.01 -18.65 2.07
N GLU A 194 -15.76 -18.91 1.78
CA GLU A 194 -14.78 -19.24 2.81
C GLU A 194 -14.46 -18.04 3.70
N LEU A 195 -14.37 -16.84 3.12
CA LEU A 195 -14.14 -15.60 3.86
C LEU A 195 -15.26 -15.36 4.90
N ILE A 196 -16.54 -15.58 4.53
CA ILE A 196 -17.69 -15.49 5.45
C ILE A 196 -17.55 -16.52 6.59
N LYS A 197 -17.23 -17.77 6.27
CA LYS A 197 -17.07 -18.84 7.29
C LYS A 197 -15.99 -18.47 8.31
N ILE A 198 -14.89 -17.90 7.84
CA ILE A 198 -13.80 -17.45 8.72
C ILE A 198 -14.24 -16.25 9.54
N HIS A 199 -14.97 -15.30 8.92
CA HIS A 199 -15.50 -14.15 9.65
C HIS A 199 -16.45 -14.58 10.77
N ASN A 200 -17.36 -15.51 10.51
CA ASN A 200 -18.28 -16.04 11.53
C ASN A 200 -17.53 -16.76 12.67
N LYS A 201 -16.49 -17.53 12.35
CA LYS A 201 -15.61 -18.12 13.38
C LYS A 201 -14.88 -17.05 14.20
N PHE A 202 -14.45 -15.97 13.53
CA PHE A 202 -13.81 -14.86 14.20
C PHE A 202 -14.76 -14.15 15.16
N LEU A 203 -16.00 -13.85 14.76
CA LEU A 203 -17.03 -13.29 15.64
C LEU A 203 -17.28 -14.20 16.86
N ALA A 204 -17.46 -15.50 16.64
CA ALA A 204 -17.65 -16.47 17.70
C ALA A 204 -16.45 -16.50 18.68
N SER A 205 -15.22 -16.42 18.17
CA SER A 205 -14.01 -16.37 19.00
C SER A 205 -13.92 -15.12 19.88
N LYS A 206 -14.59 -14.04 19.49
CA LYS A 206 -14.69 -12.78 20.22
C LYS A 206 -15.91 -12.73 21.14
N GLY A 207 -16.73 -13.77 21.14
CA GLY A 207 -17.94 -13.85 21.95
C GLY A 207 -19.07 -12.92 21.46
N ILE A 208 -19.02 -12.48 20.21
CA ILE A 208 -20.05 -11.65 19.61
C ILE A 208 -21.22 -12.52 19.18
N LEU A 209 -22.40 -12.17 19.68
CA LEU A 209 -23.65 -12.85 19.37
C LEU A 209 -24.46 -12.04 18.32
N GLU A 210 -25.43 -12.69 17.69
CA GLU A 210 -26.27 -12.05 16.69
C GLU A 210 -27.04 -10.81 17.22
N ASN A 211 -27.40 -10.83 18.50
CA ASN A 211 -28.07 -9.71 19.16
C ASN A 211 -27.15 -8.50 19.41
N ASP A 212 -25.84 -8.70 19.38
CA ASP A 212 -24.86 -7.62 19.56
C ASP A 212 -24.60 -6.86 18.27
N LEU A 213 -25.13 -7.35 17.14
CA LEU A 213 -24.89 -6.78 15.82
C LEU A 213 -25.76 -5.54 15.60
N GLU A 214 -25.12 -4.47 15.12
CA GLU A 214 -25.78 -3.26 14.70
C GLU A 214 -26.40 -3.42 13.30
N ASP A 215 -27.64 -2.98 13.13
CA ASP A 215 -28.28 -2.89 11.81
C ASP A 215 -27.87 -1.56 11.16
N SER A 216 -26.92 -1.62 10.25
CA SER A 216 -26.44 -0.43 9.54
C SER A 216 -27.37 -0.08 8.37
N ASP A 217 -27.63 1.21 8.19
CA ASP A 217 -28.34 1.69 7.01
C ASP A 217 -27.48 1.48 5.76
N PRO A 218 -27.93 0.66 4.78
CA PRO A 218 -27.16 0.37 3.58
C PRO A 218 -26.75 1.64 2.80
N GLU A 219 -27.60 2.67 2.77
CA GLU A 219 -27.32 3.89 2.02
C GLU A 219 -26.22 4.76 2.65
N SER A 220 -25.87 4.51 3.89
CA SER A 220 -24.85 5.26 4.65
C SER A 220 -23.52 4.55 4.78
N LEU A 221 -23.34 3.34 4.24
CA LEU A 221 -22.14 2.52 4.41
C LEU A 221 -20.87 3.20 3.97
N ASP A 222 -20.89 3.98 2.90
CA ASP A 222 -19.75 4.76 2.43
C ASP A 222 -19.35 5.85 3.42
N LYS A 223 -20.33 6.54 4.02
CA LYS A 223 -20.08 7.58 5.04
C LYS A 223 -19.56 6.99 6.35
N ILE A 224 -20.10 5.83 6.75
CA ILE A 224 -19.60 5.12 7.94
C ILE A 224 -18.14 4.69 7.72
N THR A 225 -17.84 4.10 6.56
CA THR A 225 -16.47 3.70 6.22
C THR A 225 -15.54 4.92 6.09
N GLU A 226 -16.02 6.05 5.57
CA GLU A 226 -15.26 7.31 5.53
C GLU A 226 -14.92 7.80 6.94
N LYS A 227 -15.89 7.73 7.86
CA LYS A 227 -15.68 8.08 9.27
C LYS A 227 -14.65 7.14 9.93
N GLU A 228 -14.81 5.82 9.77
CA GLU A 228 -13.88 4.84 10.31
C GLU A 228 -12.44 5.05 9.80
N MET A 229 -12.27 5.40 8.51
CA MET A 229 -10.97 5.75 7.96
C MET A 229 -10.40 7.04 8.57
N ARG A 230 -11.22 8.03 8.86
CA ARG A 230 -10.80 9.28 9.53
C ARG A 230 -10.36 8.98 10.96
N ASP A 231 -11.19 8.27 11.73
CA ASP A 231 -10.88 7.87 13.10
C ASP A 231 -9.57 7.08 13.16
N GLN A 232 -9.31 6.24 12.14
CA GLN A 232 -8.06 5.50 11.99
C GLN A 232 -6.85 6.42 11.73
N VAL A 233 -7.01 7.48 10.96
CA VAL A 233 -5.95 8.48 10.72
C VAL A 233 -5.68 9.27 11.99
N ASP A 234 -6.73 9.74 12.66
CA ASP A 234 -6.62 10.55 13.90
C ASP A 234 -5.96 9.74 15.03
N HIS A 235 -6.20 8.42 15.08
CA HIS A 235 -5.54 7.53 16.05
C HIS A 235 -4.03 7.35 15.79
N ASN A 236 -3.56 7.56 14.55
CA ASN A 236 -2.16 7.36 14.15
C ASN A 236 -1.35 8.68 14.08
N LEU A 237 -1.96 9.83 14.26
CA LEU A 237 -1.31 11.15 14.35
C LEU A 237 -0.87 11.44 15.77
#